data_7c64458fd0ff63601180238f8f12b491
#
_entry.id   7c64458fd0ff63601180238f8f12b491
#
_cell.length_a   1.000
_cell.length_b   1.000
_cell.length_c   1.000
_cell.angle_alpha   90.00
_cell.angle_beta   90.00
_cell.angle_gamma   90.00
#
_symmetry.space_group_name_H-M   'P 1'
#
loop_
_entity.id
_entity.type
_entity.pdbx_description
1 polymer ?
#
loop_
_entity_poly.entity_id
_entity_poly.type
_entity_poly.pdbx_seq_one_letter_code
_entity_poly.pdbx_strand_id
1 'polypeptide(L)'
;EAQSVFERERIDVLLCDIEMPPTNGFALLRWAQERFSGLVCIFLSAHAEFEYAQEAVKLGSFDYILQPAPYAEIEAAVERAAGKVREAENQRRYNAYAKYRGEDESAEKEPDKTEQTPIQRAMTYIRRNIDKDLSRAEIADAIYLNPEYLSRLFKKETGASLNDYIVTEKMRAAQSLLSDTNIPVSLIATKV
;
A
#
# COMPACT_ATOMS: atom_id res chain seq x y z
N GLU A 1 -0.65 26.27 14.20
CA GLU A 1 -0.11 25.18 15.05
C GLU A 1 -0.43 23.81 14.45
N ALA A 2 -1.71 23.44 14.20
CA ALA A 2 -2.05 22.15 13.59
C ALA A 2 -1.36 21.94 12.22
N GLN A 3 -1.39 22.94 11.33
CA GLN A 3 -0.74 22.88 10.03
C GLN A 3 0.77 22.60 10.13
N SER A 4 1.46 23.16 11.11
CA SER A 4 2.90 22.92 11.30
C SER A 4 3.22 21.51 11.82
N VAL A 5 2.26 20.81 12.42
CA VAL A 5 2.39 19.39 12.78
C VAL A 5 2.28 18.53 11.52
N PHE A 6 1.29 18.79 10.66
CA PHE A 6 1.14 18.09 9.38
C PHE A 6 2.37 18.20 8.45
N GLU A 7 3.11 19.32 8.53
CA GLU A 7 4.33 19.52 7.72
C GLU A 7 5.54 18.75 8.25
N ARG A 8 5.52 18.35 9.53
CA ARG A 8 6.65 17.67 10.18
C ARG A 8 6.43 16.19 10.40
N GLU A 9 5.18 15.80 10.58
CA GLU A 9 4.79 14.44 10.93
C GLU A 9 3.71 13.92 10.00
N ARG A 10 3.74 12.62 9.75
CA ARG A 10 2.64 11.95 9.06
C ARG A 10 1.47 11.81 10.00
N ILE A 11 0.33 12.36 9.63
CA ILE A 11 -0.92 12.24 10.36
C ILE A 11 -1.89 11.36 9.57
N ASP A 12 -2.28 10.26 10.13
CA ASP A 12 -3.21 9.30 9.50
C ASP A 12 -4.65 9.50 9.98
N VAL A 13 -4.83 9.92 11.25
CA VAL A 13 -6.14 10.20 11.84
C VAL A 13 -6.15 11.59 12.45
N LEU A 14 -7.13 12.39 12.07
CA LEU A 14 -7.38 13.72 12.63
C LEU A 14 -8.65 13.69 13.46
N LEU A 15 -8.53 13.92 14.76
CA LEU A 15 -9.64 14.23 15.66
C LEU A 15 -9.74 15.74 15.82
N CYS A 16 -10.79 16.36 15.35
CA CYS A 16 -10.87 17.80 15.17
C CYS A 16 -12.17 18.38 15.73
N ASP A 17 -12.08 19.38 16.58
CA ASP A 17 -13.22 20.22 16.91
C ASP A 17 -13.60 21.09 15.70
N ILE A 18 -14.89 21.30 15.49
CA ILE A 18 -15.37 22.18 14.42
C ILE A 18 -15.11 23.64 14.78
N GLU A 19 -15.34 24.04 16.03
CA GLU A 19 -15.25 25.44 16.47
C GLU A 19 -13.89 25.76 17.10
N MET A 20 -12.91 26.12 16.29
CA MET A 20 -11.56 26.47 16.73
C MET A 20 -11.14 27.87 16.23
N PRO A 21 -11.51 29.00 16.90
CA PRO A 21 -11.05 30.32 16.49
C PRO A 21 -9.51 30.42 16.43
N PRO A 22 -8.92 31.09 15.44
CA PRO A 22 -9.50 31.89 14.36
C PRO A 22 -9.93 31.14 13.11
N THR A 23 -9.69 29.85 13.03
CA THR A 23 -10.14 28.97 11.93
C THR A 23 -11.22 28.02 12.43
N ASN A 24 -11.77 27.20 11.55
CA ASN A 24 -12.65 26.09 11.96
C ASN A 24 -12.13 24.75 11.44
N GLY A 25 -12.63 23.65 12.01
CA GLY A 25 -12.23 22.30 11.68
C GLY A 25 -12.46 21.93 10.21
N PHE A 26 -13.52 22.44 9.58
CA PHE A 26 -13.79 22.22 8.16
C PHE A 26 -12.73 22.84 7.26
N ALA A 27 -12.29 24.06 7.57
CA ALA A 27 -11.21 24.72 6.82
C ALA A 27 -9.87 23.96 6.98
N LEU A 28 -9.60 23.46 8.19
CA LEU A 28 -8.41 22.65 8.44
C LEU A 28 -8.45 21.33 7.63
N LEU A 29 -9.59 20.64 7.62
CA LEU A 29 -9.73 19.40 6.86
C LEU A 29 -9.57 19.62 5.35
N ARG A 30 -10.21 20.65 4.77
CA ARG A 30 -10.03 20.97 3.34
C ARG A 30 -8.58 21.24 3.00
N TRP A 31 -7.90 22.07 3.79
CA TRP A 31 -6.48 22.36 3.61
C TRP A 31 -5.62 21.10 3.68
N ALA A 32 -5.91 20.19 4.61
CA ALA A 32 -5.19 18.95 4.77
C ALA A 32 -5.44 17.97 3.61
N GLN A 33 -6.69 17.82 3.15
CA GLN A 33 -7.06 16.94 2.04
C GLN A 33 -6.42 17.32 0.70
N GLU A 34 -6.19 18.63 0.47
CA GLU A 34 -5.49 19.11 -0.73
C GLU A 34 -4.01 18.70 -0.77
N ARG A 35 -3.40 18.40 0.36
CA ARG A 35 -1.95 18.19 0.52
C ARG A 35 -1.57 16.79 0.95
N PHE A 36 -2.44 16.13 1.69
CA PHE A 36 -2.16 14.84 2.32
C PHE A 36 -3.23 13.82 1.92
N SER A 37 -2.83 12.76 1.24
CA SER A 37 -3.74 11.70 0.83
C SER A 37 -3.92 10.65 1.93
N GLY A 38 -5.15 10.19 2.13
CA GLY A 38 -5.44 9.08 3.03
C GLY A 38 -5.69 9.48 4.49
N LEU A 39 -5.80 10.79 4.78
CA LEU A 39 -6.19 11.30 6.08
C LEU A 39 -7.64 10.89 6.41
N VAL A 40 -7.84 10.33 7.58
CA VAL A 40 -9.17 10.00 8.14
C VAL A 40 -9.52 11.02 9.20
N CYS A 41 -10.64 11.72 9.04
CA CYS A 41 -11.06 12.78 9.96
C CYS A 41 -12.31 12.39 10.75
N ILE A 42 -12.27 12.61 12.06
CA ILE A 42 -13.41 12.54 12.98
C ILE A 42 -13.67 13.95 13.50
N PHE A 43 -14.87 14.48 13.31
CA PHE A 43 -15.23 15.77 13.89
C PHE A 43 -15.85 15.61 15.28
N LEU A 44 -15.48 16.52 16.15
CA LEU A 44 -16.15 16.77 17.43
C LEU A 44 -16.94 18.07 17.33
N SER A 45 -18.13 18.14 17.91
CA SER A 45 -18.93 19.36 17.96
C SER A 45 -19.77 19.43 19.21
N ALA A 46 -19.81 20.60 19.84
CA ALA A 46 -20.72 20.86 20.93
C ALA A 46 -22.17 21.22 20.47
N HIS A 47 -22.36 21.37 19.16
CA HIS A 47 -23.62 21.80 18.57
C HIS A 47 -24.26 20.71 17.72
N ALA A 48 -25.52 20.38 18.02
CA ALA A 48 -26.34 19.44 17.26
C ALA A 48 -26.96 20.07 16.00
N GLU A 49 -26.19 20.88 15.27
CA GLU A 49 -26.70 21.58 14.09
C GLU A 49 -26.63 20.65 12.86
N PHE A 50 -27.75 20.55 12.16
CA PHE A 50 -27.86 19.75 10.96
C PHE A 50 -26.86 20.16 9.86
N GLU A 51 -26.63 21.48 9.77
CA GLU A 51 -25.69 22.05 8.79
C GLU A 51 -24.25 21.57 9.02
N TYR A 52 -23.81 21.44 10.25
CA TYR A 52 -22.47 20.92 10.57
C TYR A 52 -22.33 19.45 10.20
N ALA A 53 -23.33 18.64 10.52
CA ALA A 53 -23.32 17.23 10.13
C ALA A 53 -23.35 17.06 8.59
N GLN A 54 -24.14 17.87 7.88
CA GLN A 54 -24.21 17.86 6.43
C GLN A 54 -22.87 18.27 5.80
N GLU A 55 -22.19 19.29 6.32
CA GLU A 55 -20.89 19.73 5.82
C GLU A 55 -19.80 18.69 6.10
N ALA A 56 -19.81 18.04 7.27
CA ALA A 56 -18.92 16.96 7.61
C ALA A 56 -19.04 15.79 6.61
N VAL A 57 -20.26 15.40 6.27
CA VAL A 57 -20.53 14.36 5.26
C VAL A 57 -20.04 14.78 3.87
N LYS A 58 -20.28 16.04 3.43
CA LYS A 58 -19.80 16.55 2.14
C LYS A 58 -18.28 16.54 2.04
N LEU A 59 -17.59 16.78 3.15
CA LEU A 59 -16.11 16.73 3.22
C LEU A 59 -15.57 15.31 3.35
N GLY A 60 -16.44 14.30 3.42
CA GLY A 60 -16.03 12.90 3.53
C GLY A 60 -15.39 12.58 4.87
N SER A 61 -15.83 13.24 5.97
CA SER A 61 -15.39 12.85 7.31
C SER A 61 -15.74 11.39 7.59
N PHE A 62 -14.91 10.74 8.38
CA PHE A 62 -15.13 9.34 8.76
C PHE A 62 -16.23 9.19 9.80
N ASP A 63 -16.27 10.12 10.75
CA ASP A 63 -17.27 10.12 11.83
C ASP A 63 -17.53 11.57 12.32
N TYR A 64 -18.63 11.74 13.02
CA TYR A 64 -19.05 13.00 13.64
C TYR A 64 -19.59 12.69 15.03
N ILE A 65 -18.96 13.23 16.06
CA ILE A 65 -19.28 12.95 17.47
C ILE A 65 -19.79 14.21 18.12
N LEU A 66 -21.00 14.14 18.69
CA LEU A 66 -21.60 15.25 19.43
C LEU A 66 -21.09 15.26 20.87
N GLN A 67 -20.60 16.40 21.33
CA GLN A 67 -20.14 16.60 22.70
C GLN A 67 -21.29 17.13 23.62
N PRO A 68 -21.28 16.74 24.91
CA PRO A 68 -20.31 15.86 25.58
C PRO A 68 -20.50 14.38 25.22
N ALA A 69 -19.43 13.71 24.81
CA ALA A 69 -19.41 12.28 24.50
C ALA A 69 -18.60 11.51 25.55
N PRO A 70 -19.00 10.27 25.90
CA PRO A 70 -18.17 9.40 26.72
C PRO A 70 -16.82 9.11 26.06
N TYR A 71 -15.74 9.02 26.86
CA TYR A 71 -14.42 8.68 26.31
C TYR A 71 -14.40 7.36 25.53
N ALA A 72 -15.19 6.36 25.95
CA ALA A 72 -15.31 5.08 25.26
C ALA A 72 -15.87 5.23 23.82
N GLU A 73 -16.74 6.21 23.58
CA GLU A 73 -17.27 6.49 22.23
C GLU A 73 -16.20 7.10 21.32
N ILE A 74 -15.43 8.05 21.86
CA ILE A 74 -14.30 8.68 21.15
C ILE A 74 -13.22 7.62 20.85
N GLU A 75 -12.86 6.81 21.83
CA GLU A 75 -11.90 5.72 21.68
C GLU A 75 -12.32 4.74 20.58
N ALA A 76 -13.58 4.28 20.63
CA ALA A 76 -14.11 3.37 19.62
C ALA A 76 -14.11 3.98 18.21
N ALA A 77 -14.39 5.28 18.07
CA ALA A 77 -14.32 5.98 16.79
C ALA A 77 -12.89 6.07 16.25
N VAL A 78 -11.92 6.38 17.12
CA VAL A 78 -10.50 6.43 16.77
C VAL A 78 -9.98 5.05 16.38
N GLU A 79 -10.38 3.98 17.09
CA GLU A 79 -10.01 2.61 16.74
C GLU A 79 -10.57 2.19 15.37
N ARG A 80 -11.83 2.52 15.06
CA ARG A 80 -12.41 2.28 13.73
C ARG A 80 -11.67 3.06 12.64
N ALA A 81 -11.32 4.31 12.89
CA ALA A 81 -10.56 5.14 11.96
C ALA A 81 -9.15 4.57 11.70
N ALA A 82 -8.45 4.16 12.75
CA ALA A 82 -7.14 3.48 12.65
C ALA A 82 -7.25 2.14 11.90
N GLY A 83 -8.34 1.41 12.07
CA GLY A 83 -8.67 0.20 11.29
C GLY A 83 -8.76 0.51 9.79
N LYS A 84 -9.51 1.56 9.42
CA LYS A 84 -9.65 2.00 8.02
C LYS A 84 -8.31 2.41 7.40
N VAL A 85 -7.45 3.09 8.14
CA VAL A 85 -6.09 3.44 7.69
C VAL A 85 -5.28 2.16 7.41
N ARG A 86 -5.28 1.20 8.36
CA ARG A 86 -4.58 -0.09 8.19
C ARG A 86 -5.08 -0.88 6.98
N GLU A 87 -6.38 -0.91 6.75
CA GLU A 87 -6.96 -1.59 5.58
C GLU A 87 -6.51 -0.93 4.28
N ALA A 88 -6.55 0.42 4.21
CA ALA A 88 -6.10 1.17 3.04
C ALA A 88 -4.60 0.95 2.77
N GLU A 89 -3.76 0.91 3.81
CA GLU A 89 -2.34 0.59 3.68
C GLU A 89 -2.10 -0.86 3.21
N ASN A 90 -2.83 -1.81 3.76
CA ASN A 90 -2.75 -3.20 3.32
C ASN A 90 -3.18 -3.36 1.86
N GLN A 91 -4.23 -2.65 1.43
CA GLN A 91 -4.68 -2.66 0.04
C GLN A 91 -3.65 -2.03 -0.90
N ARG A 92 -3.05 -0.90 -0.51
CA ARG A 92 -1.94 -0.29 -1.28
C ARG A 92 -0.75 -1.24 -1.40
N ARG A 93 -0.40 -1.93 -0.31
CA ARG A 93 0.65 -2.96 -0.30
C ARG A 93 0.32 -4.10 -1.24
N TYR A 94 -0.90 -4.63 -1.16
CA TYR A 94 -1.36 -5.70 -2.04
C TYR A 94 -1.30 -5.26 -3.52
N ASN A 95 -1.80 -4.08 -3.84
CA ASN A 95 -1.80 -3.56 -5.22
C ASN A 95 -0.37 -3.31 -5.74
N ALA A 96 0.55 -2.82 -4.89
CA ALA A 96 1.96 -2.66 -5.28
C ALA A 96 2.61 -4.01 -5.59
N TYR A 97 2.34 -5.06 -4.79
CA TYR A 97 2.78 -6.42 -5.07
C TYR A 97 2.12 -7.00 -6.33
N ALA A 98 0.80 -6.81 -6.49
CA ALA A 98 0.08 -7.29 -7.66
C ALA A 98 0.61 -6.65 -8.96
N LYS A 99 0.81 -5.32 -8.95
CA LYS A 99 1.43 -4.58 -10.06
C LYS A 99 2.83 -5.09 -10.39
N TYR A 100 3.64 -5.38 -9.37
CA TYR A 100 4.97 -5.94 -9.55
C TYR A 100 4.92 -7.37 -10.13
N ARG A 101 3.97 -8.20 -9.68
CA ARG A 101 3.74 -9.56 -10.21
C ARG A 101 3.21 -9.58 -11.64
N GLY A 102 2.79 -8.44 -12.19
CA GLY A 102 2.13 -8.34 -13.48
C GLY A 102 0.69 -8.86 -13.47
N GLU A 103 0.07 -8.90 -12.29
CA GLU A 103 -1.35 -9.18 -12.08
C GLU A 103 -2.16 -7.90 -12.32
N ASP A 104 -1.87 -7.17 -13.42
CA ASP A 104 -2.80 -6.14 -13.89
C ASP A 104 -4.10 -6.82 -14.32
N GLU A 105 -5.24 -6.28 -13.90
CA GLU A 105 -6.60 -6.79 -14.20
C GLU A 105 -6.91 -6.95 -15.70
N SER A 106 -5.96 -6.62 -16.59
CA SER A 106 -6.03 -6.89 -18.04
C SER A 106 -5.46 -8.26 -18.44
N ALA A 107 -4.92 -9.05 -17.51
CA ALA A 107 -4.31 -10.36 -17.79
C ALA A 107 -5.14 -11.55 -17.28
N GLU A 108 -6.47 -11.51 -17.40
CA GLU A 108 -7.34 -12.71 -17.35
C GLU A 108 -7.22 -13.60 -18.61
N LYS A 109 -6.16 -13.43 -19.37
CA LYS A 109 -5.74 -14.47 -20.33
C LYS A 109 -4.44 -15.06 -19.83
N GLU A 110 -4.49 -16.26 -19.22
CA GLU A 110 -3.30 -17.09 -19.18
C GLU A 110 -2.70 -17.09 -20.59
N PRO A 111 -1.47 -16.57 -20.78
CA PRO A 111 -0.84 -16.70 -22.10
C PRO A 111 -0.70 -18.20 -22.32
N ASP A 112 -1.21 -18.65 -23.44
CA ASP A 112 -1.17 -20.03 -23.86
C ASP A 112 0.23 -20.61 -23.59
N LYS A 113 0.30 -21.63 -22.73
CA LYS A 113 1.56 -22.27 -22.30
C LYS A 113 2.41 -22.75 -23.45
N THR A 114 1.86 -22.75 -24.67
CA THR A 114 2.47 -23.24 -25.91
C THR A 114 3.38 -22.20 -26.58
N GLU A 115 3.27 -20.90 -26.29
CA GLU A 115 4.06 -19.85 -26.97
C GLU A 115 5.23 -19.27 -26.13
N GLN A 116 5.28 -19.50 -24.82
CA GLN A 116 6.34 -18.95 -23.99
C GLN A 116 7.62 -19.77 -24.02
N THR A 117 8.76 -19.09 -24.26
CA THR A 117 10.06 -19.74 -24.15
C THR A 117 10.32 -20.24 -22.71
N PRO A 118 11.16 -21.27 -22.51
CA PRO A 118 11.52 -21.73 -21.16
C PRO A 118 12.05 -20.61 -20.25
N ILE A 119 12.77 -19.65 -20.82
CA ILE A 119 13.31 -18.50 -20.07
C ILE A 119 12.22 -17.53 -19.66
N GLN A 120 11.25 -17.26 -20.52
CA GLN A 120 10.08 -16.43 -20.17
C GLN A 120 9.26 -17.07 -19.04
N ARG A 121 9.09 -18.39 -19.05
CA ARG A 121 8.44 -19.12 -17.95
C ARG A 121 9.23 -19.01 -16.65
N ALA A 122 10.57 -19.13 -16.71
CA ALA A 122 11.44 -18.95 -15.54
C ALA A 122 11.30 -17.53 -14.96
N MET A 123 11.36 -16.49 -15.81
CA MET A 123 11.20 -15.11 -15.37
C MET A 123 9.83 -14.85 -14.74
N THR A 124 8.77 -15.38 -15.33
CA THR A 124 7.41 -15.28 -14.78
C THR A 124 7.30 -15.98 -13.43
N TYR A 125 7.88 -17.18 -13.29
CA TYR A 125 7.90 -17.91 -12.03
C TYR A 125 8.65 -17.15 -10.93
N ILE A 126 9.83 -16.58 -11.25
CA ILE A 126 10.62 -15.76 -10.31
C ILE A 126 9.82 -14.58 -9.83
N ARG A 127 9.20 -13.81 -10.72
CA ARG A 127 8.39 -12.64 -10.33
C ARG A 127 7.20 -13.00 -9.45
N ARG A 128 6.50 -14.09 -9.75
CA ARG A 128 5.35 -14.56 -8.97
C ARG A 128 5.70 -15.05 -7.56
N ASN A 129 6.96 -15.45 -7.34
CA ASN A 129 7.42 -16.01 -6.06
C ASN A 129 8.57 -15.21 -5.45
N ILE A 130 8.67 -13.91 -5.75
CA ILE A 130 9.79 -13.06 -5.36
C ILE A 130 9.92 -12.88 -3.84
N ASP A 131 8.83 -13.09 -3.12
CA ASP A 131 8.70 -13.06 -1.66
C ASP A 131 9.24 -14.33 -0.96
N LYS A 132 9.71 -15.30 -1.75
CA LYS A 132 10.25 -16.58 -1.24
C LYS A 132 11.75 -16.68 -1.47
N ASP A 133 12.38 -17.58 -0.72
CA ASP A 133 13.75 -18.00 -1.04
C ASP A 133 13.72 -18.90 -2.27
N LEU A 134 14.09 -18.33 -3.41
CA LEU A 134 14.09 -19.03 -4.69
C LEU A 134 15.42 -19.72 -4.94
N SER A 135 15.40 -21.04 -4.95
CA SER A 135 16.54 -21.84 -5.37
C SER A 135 16.50 -22.12 -6.88
N ARG A 136 17.68 -22.33 -7.45
CA ARG A 136 17.83 -22.77 -8.85
C ARG A 136 17.07 -24.07 -9.14
N ALA A 137 17.05 -24.99 -8.18
CA ALA A 137 16.38 -26.28 -8.31
C ALA A 137 14.86 -26.10 -8.39
N GLU A 138 14.27 -25.28 -7.48
CA GLU A 138 12.82 -25.01 -7.48
C GLU A 138 12.36 -24.34 -8.76
N ILE A 139 13.12 -23.38 -9.28
CA ILE A 139 12.77 -22.70 -10.54
C ILE A 139 12.82 -23.70 -11.70
N ALA A 140 13.85 -24.55 -11.74
CA ALA A 140 14.00 -25.55 -12.79
C ALA A 140 12.88 -26.58 -12.75
N ASP A 141 12.52 -27.08 -11.58
CA ASP A 141 11.41 -28.02 -11.38
C ASP A 141 10.06 -27.41 -11.81
N ALA A 142 9.83 -26.16 -11.47
CA ALA A 142 8.58 -25.44 -11.82
C ALA A 142 8.38 -25.30 -13.34
N ILE A 143 9.45 -25.30 -14.12
CA ILE A 143 9.39 -25.18 -15.59
C ILE A 143 9.78 -26.47 -16.33
N TYR A 144 9.97 -27.57 -15.58
CA TYR A 144 10.32 -28.89 -16.09
C TYR A 144 11.66 -28.92 -16.83
N LEU A 145 12.70 -28.28 -16.27
CA LEU A 145 14.06 -28.28 -16.81
C LEU A 145 15.07 -28.79 -15.78
N ASN A 146 16.21 -29.24 -16.29
CA ASN A 146 17.36 -29.52 -15.44
C ASN A 146 17.97 -28.21 -14.92
N PRO A 147 18.37 -28.12 -13.61
CA PRO A 147 18.91 -26.89 -13.02
C PRO A 147 20.18 -26.35 -13.70
N GLU A 148 21.06 -27.23 -14.14
CA GLU A 148 22.29 -26.81 -14.83
C GLU A 148 22.02 -26.33 -16.24
N TYR A 149 21.10 -26.99 -16.94
CA TYR A 149 20.66 -26.57 -18.26
C TYR A 149 19.97 -25.22 -18.19
N LEU A 150 19.06 -25.02 -17.25
CA LEU A 150 18.42 -23.74 -17.01
C LEU A 150 19.44 -22.60 -16.80
N SER A 151 20.46 -22.83 -15.94
CA SER A 151 21.45 -21.79 -15.65
C SER A 151 22.26 -21.39 -16.88
N ARG A 152 22.66 -22.37 -17.70
CA ARG A 152 23.38 -22.09 -18.95
C ARG A 152 22.51 -21.38 -19.98
N LEU A 153 21.28 -21.86 -20.15
CA LEU A 153 20.33 -21.28 -21.11
C LEU A 153 19.96 -19.86 -20.71
N PHE A 154 19.68 -19.64 -19.41
CA PHE A 154 19.32 -18.32 -18.88
C PHE A 154 20.44 -17.31 -19.12
N LYS A 155 21.69 -17.65 -18.78
CA LYS A 155 22.85 -16.79 -19.02
C LYS A 155 23.08 -16.53 -20.52
N LYS A 156 22.85 -17.52 -21.37
CA LYS A 156 23.01 -17.39 -22.83
C LYS A 156 21.98 -16.42 -23.42
N GLU A 157 20.71 -16.49 -22.98
CA GLU A 157 19.63 -15.68 -23.55
C GLU A 157 19.53 -14.29 -22.93
N THR A 158 19.81 -14.15 -21.62
CA THR A 158 19.66 -12.88 -20.91
C THR A 158 20.95 -12.11 -20.70
N GLY A 159 22.09 -12.74 -20.83
CA GLY A 159 23.41 -12.19 -20.51
C GLY A 159 23.74 -12.16 -19.01
N ALA A 160 22.78 -12.39 -18.12
CA ALA A 160 22.92 -12.37 -16.67
C ALA A 160 22.83 -13.78 -16.06
N SER A 161 23.43 -13.99 -14.88
CA SER A 161 23.18 -15.23 -14.16
C SER A 161 21.76 -15.25 -13.58
N LEU A 162 21.23 -16.45 -13.33
CA LEU A 162 19.90 -16.62 -12.72
C LEU A 162 19.83 -15.94 -11.35
N ASN A 163 20.90 -16.03 -10.54
CA ASN A 163 20.98 -15.39 -9.24
C ASN A 163 21.00 -13.85 -9.35
N ASP A 164 21.77 -13.30 -10.28
CA ASP A 164 21.81 -11.85 -10.50
C ASP A 164 20.43 -11.32 -10.92
N TYR A 165 19.72 -12.07 -11.74
CA TYR A 165 18.36 -11.74 -12.14
C TYR A 165 17.41 -11.74 -10.94
N ILE A 166 17.43 -12.77 -10.08
CA ILE A 166 16.62 -12.86 -8.86
C ILE A 166 16.90 -11.65 -7.96
N VAL A 167 18.17 -11.35 -7.69
CA VAL A 167 18.56 -10.19 -6.87
C VAL A 167 18.05 -8.88 -7.47
N THR A 168 18.20 -8.71 -8.79
CA THR A 168 17.71 -7.52 -9.49
C THR A 168 16.20 -7.36 -9.36
N GLU A 169 15.44 -8.44 -9.52
CA GLU A 169 13.98 -8.41 -9.37
C GLU A 169 13.56 -8.17 -7.91
N LYS A 170 14.26 -8.75 -6.92
CA LYS A 170 14.07 -8.44 -5.50
C LYS A 170 14.32 -6.96 -5.19
N MET A 171 15.36 -6.36 -5.74
CA MET A 171 15.65 -4.94 -5.58
C MET A 171 14.61 -4.03 -6.25
N ARG A 172 14.09 -4.41 -7.42
CA ARG A 172 12.98 -3.71 -8.08
C ARG A 172 11.70 -3.76 -7.24
N ALA A 173 11.37 -4.94 -6.69
CA ALA A 173 10.24 -5.10 -5.79
C ALA A 173 10.40 -4.21 -4.54
N ALA A 174 11.59 -4.20 -3.94
CA ALA A 174 11.89 -3.33 -2.80
C ALA A 174 11.73 -1.85 -3.14
N GLN A 175 12.23 -1.41 -4.29
CA GLN A 175 12.10 -0.03 -4.76
C GLN A 175 10.63 0.38 -4.97
N SER A 176 9.82 -0.48 -5.62
CA SER A 176 8.38 -0.22 -5.79
C SER A 176 7.68 -0.10 -4.44
N LEU A 177 7.97 -1.02 -3.50
CA LEU A 177 7.40 -0.96 -2.15
C LEU A 177 7.80 0.32 -1.39
N LEU A 178 9.04 0.78 -1.55
CA LEU A 178 9.51 2.02 -0.94
C LEU A 178 8.85 3.26 -1.55
N SER A 179 8.61 3.25 -2.87
CA SER A 179 8.01 4.39 -3.58
C SER A 179 6.50 4.47 -3.38
N ASP A 180 5.82 3.33 -3.39
CA ASP A 180 4.36 3.26 -3.42
C ASP A 180 3.73 3.04 -2.04
N THR A 181 4.56 2.81 -1.00
CA THR A 181 4.09 2.53 0.36
C THR A 181 4.99 3.20 1.42
N ASN A 182 4.45 3.36 2.64
CA ASN A 182 5.22 3.86 3.80
C ASN A 182 5.69 2.70 4.71
N ILE A 183 5.99 1.54 4.13
CA ILE A 183 6.47 0.40 4.91
C ILE A 183 7.90 0.68 5.38
N PRO A 184 8.23 0.44 6.68
CA PRO A 184 9.59 0.54 7.16
C PRO A 184 10.56 -0.34 6.36
N VAL A 185 11.75 0.19 6.04
CA VAL A 185 12.79 -0.52 5.27
C VAL A 185 13.12 -1.89 5.85
N SER A 186 13.14 -2.01 7.18
CA SER A 186 13.37 -3.28 7.88
C SER A 186 12.33 -4.35 7.54
N LEU A 187 11.06 -3.95 7.39
CA LEU A 187 9.97 -4.85 7.02
C LEU A 187 10.01 -5.22 5.53
N ILE A 188 10.45 -4.30 4.66
CA ILE A 188 10.66 -4.60 3.24
C ILE A 188 11.78 -5.61 3.08
N ALA A 189 12.90 -5.41 3.79
CA ALA A 189 14.06 -6.32 3.75
C ALA A 189 13.75 -7.77 4.20
N THR A 190 12.71 -7.98 5.01
CA THR A 190 12.28 -9.33 5.41
C THR A 190 11.28 -9.97 4.44
N LYS A 191 10.79 -9.22 3.46
CA LYS A 191 9.74 -9.66 2.52
C LYS A 191 10.23 -9.85 1.09
N VAL A 192 11.39 -9.34 0.79
CA VAL A 192 12.10 -9.51 -0.49
C VAL A 192 13.44 -10.18 -0.27
#